data_2b64e481a70660f13006869451b84078
#
_entry.id   2b64e481a70660f13006869451b84078
#
_cell.length_a   1.000
_cell.length_b   1.000
_cell.length_c   1.000
_cell.angle_alpha   90.00
_cell.angle_beta   90.00
_cell.angle_gamma   90.00
#
_symmetry.space_group_name_H-M   'P 1'
#
loop_
_entity.id
_entity.type
_entity.pdbx_description
1 polymer ?
#
loop_
_entity_poly.entity_id
_entity_poly.type
_entity_poly.pdbx_seq_one_letter_code
_entity_poly.pdbx_strand_id
1 'polypeptide(L)'
;MIKFAKLLFAAGVLSFGLLGEPVLADTPKDTLVVAKQIDDIITLDPAEVFEFSGGEVIANVYDRIMTYEAEDTEKLVPGVAESSTVSSDGKTITLKIRPGQKFHSGNPLTAEDVAFSIQRVVILNKTPAFIFTQLGWTPENVKDLVKAKDELTLDITITEDFAPTFVLNCLSAGVGSVVDKKLVLEHQKDNDLGYEWLKTNSAGSGPFVLKSWKPNEAVVLEANPNDRHGTPGVKRVVIRHVPEPAAQRLMLEKGDADLVRNLTADQIQGIANDPDLVVEGFPKADVYYLALNQKDERLAKPEVRKAIRWLVDYQGMADTFLKGRFKVHQSFWPSGFFASLTDTPFHLDVAKAKQLLAAAGYPDGFEVELDASNSSPFTDIAQSVQATMGEAGIKVKIVPGEQKQVITKYRARLHQMLLLYWSPDYMDPHSNADSFARNPDNSDNAKSKPLAWRNAWDIPEITKKADAAARERDPEKRKEMYLDLQLMLQEDGPFVIMFQSTEQVARHKNVEGFVSGPTYDTVYYRLVKK
;
A
#
# COMPACT_ATOMS: atom_id res chain seq x y z
N MET A 1 -30.10 -62.09 -57.48
CA MET A 1 -29.01 -63.04 -57.33
C MET A 1 -28.28 -62.71 -56.08
N ILE A 2 -28.55 -63.31 -54.86
CA ILE A 2 -27.86 -64.48 -54.29
C ILE A 2 -26.37 -64.07 -54.00
N LYS A 3 -25.93 -64.00 -52.74
CA LYS A 3 -25.67 -64.93 -51.61
C LYS A 3 -25.14 -64.13 -50.43
N PHE A 4 -25.65 -64.27 -49.22
CA PHE A 4 -25.33 -65.16 -48.09
C PHE A 4 -23.84 -65.36 -47.75
N ALA A 5 -23.45 -64.95 -46.53
CA ALA A 5 -22.81 -65.79 -45.50
C ALA A 5 -22.43 -64.92 -44.32
N LYS A 6 -23.02 -65.06 -43.16
CA LYS A 6 -22.66 -65.84 -41.95
C LYS A 6 -21.47 -65.33 -41.16
N LEU A 7 -21.80 -64.74 -40.00
CA LEU A 7 -21.42 -65.11 -38.60
C LEU A 7 -19.95 -65.44 -38.33
N LEU A 8 -19.39 -64.70 -37.40
CA LEU A 8 -18.58 -65.30 -36.34
C LEU A 8 -18.60 -64.39 -35.09
N PHE A 9 -18.96 -64.98 -33.97
CA PHE A 9 -18.87 -64.56 -32.59
C PHE A 9 -17.38 -64.40 -32.19
N ALA A 10 -17.00 -63.34 -31.52
CA ALA A 10 -15.77 -63.32 -30.75
C ALA A 10 -15.99 -62.50 -29.50
N ALA A 11 -15.68 -63.07 -28.40
CA ALA A 11 -15.76 -62.84 -27.02
C ALA A 11 -15.43 -61.41 -26.56
N GLY A 12 -16.16 -60.97 -25.56
CA GLY A 12 -15.92 -59.73 -24.80
C GLY A 12 -14.61 -59.79 -24.03
N VAL A 13 -13.91 -58.65 -24.08
CA VAL A 13 -12.92 -58.29 -23.08
C VAL A 13 -13.52 -57.10 -22.33
N LEU A 14 -14.01 -57.35 -21.12
CA LEU A 14 -14.27 -56.31 -20.12
C LEU A 14 -12.91 -55.69 -19.76
N SER A 15 -12.59 -54.57 -20.36
CA SER A 15 -11.60 -53.66 -19.85
C SER A 15 -12.20 -52.93 -18.66
N PHE A 16 -11.90 -53.36 -17.45
CA PHE A 16 -12.02 -52.53 -16.27
C PHE A 16 -11.07 -51.33 -16.46
N GLY A 17 -11.60 -50.21 -16.93
CA GLY A 17 -10.94 -48.96 -16.85
C GLY A 17 -10.77 -48.64 -15.36
N LEU A 18 -9.55 -48.71 -14.89
CA LEU A 18 -9.13 -48.01 -13.67
C LEU A 18 -9.50 -46.55 -13.89
N LEU A 19 -10.59 -46.10 -13.27
CA LEU A 19 -10.84 -44.71 -13.00
C LEU A 19 -9.72 -44.31 -12.04
N GLY A 20 -8.57 -43.89 -12.58
CA GLY A 20 -7.58 -43.14 -11.81
C GLY A 20 -8.31 -41.89 -11.30
N GLU A 21 -8.40 -41.75 -10.00
CA GLU A 21 -8.75 -40.46 -9.40
C GLU A 21 -7.91 -39.40 -10.10
N PRO A 22 -8.49 -38.24 -10.45
CA PRO A 22 -7.68 -37.15 -10.98
C PRO A 22 -6.64 -36.83 -9.91
N VAL A 23 -5.38 -37.18 -10.16
CA VAL A 23 -4.26 -36.71 -9.37
C VAL A 23 -4.28 -35.22 -9.55
N LEU A 24 -4.74 -34.48 -8.54
CA LEU A 24 -4.60 -33.03 -8.46
C LEU A 24 -3.11 -32.78 -8.58
N ALA A 25 -2.70 -32.11 -9.63
CA ALA A 25 -1.30 -31.80 -9.85
C ALA A 25 -0.95 -30.62 -8.96
N ASP A 26 -0.45 -30.91 -7.76
CA ASP A 26 0.12 -29.86 -6.89
C ASP A 26 1.13 -29.01 -7.67
N THR A 27 1.20 -27.74 -7.32
CA THR A 27 2.23 -26.83 -7.85
C THR A 27 3.64 -27.37 -7.52
N PRO A 28 4.66 -27.13 -8.38
CA PRO A 28 6.00 -27.66 -8.13
C PRO A 28 6.56 -27.22 -6.76
N LYS A 29 7.24 -28.13 -6.05
CA LYS A 29 7.74 -27.92 -4.67
C LYS A 29 8.72 -26.74 -4.53
N ASP A 30 9.39 -26.33 -5.61
CA ASP A 30 10.33 -25.20 -5.63
C ASP A 30 9.75 -23.93 -6.24
N THR A 31 8.43 -23.92 -6.48
CA THR A 31 7.69 -22.80 -7.08
C THR A 31 6.53 -22.39 -6.18
N LEU A 32 6.49 -21.11 -5.80
CA LEU A 32 5.33 -20.50 -5.15
C LEU A 32 4.41 -19.92 -6.21
N VAL A 33 3.16 -20.38 -6.26
CA VAL A 33 2.12 -19.81 -7.12
C VAL A 33 1.15 -18.99 -6.28
N VAL A 34 1.14 -17.68 -6.52
CA VAL A 34 0.26 -16.71 -5.85
C VAL A 34 -0.84 -16.31 -6.83
N ALA A 35 -2.11 -16.49 -6.47
CA ALA A 35 -3.22 -15.95 -7.25
C ALA A 35 -3.79 -14.70 -6.57
N LYS A 36 -3.76 -13.59 -7.29
CA LYS A 36 -4.27 -12.28 -6.85
C LYS A 36 -4.58 -11.40 -8.06
N GLN A 37 -5.28 -10.30 -7.83
CA GLN A 37 -5.45 -9.25 -8.83
C GLN A 37 -4.15 -8.44 -8.96
N ILE A 38 -3.69 -8.17 -10.20
CA ILE A 38 -2.47 -7.39 -10.51
C ILE A 38 -2.64 -6.44 -11.71
N ASP A 39 -3.86 -6.10 -12.08
CA ASP A 39 -4.16 -5.19 -13.20
C ASP A 39 -3.86 -3.71 -12.89
N ASP A 40 -3.47 -3.41 -11.66
CA ASP A 40 -2.98 -2.10 -11.22
C ASP A 40 -1.54 -1.81 -11.65
N ILE A 41 -0.75 -2.82 -12.06
CA ILE A 41 0.65 -2.60 -12.48
C ILE A 41 0.71 -1.81 -13.78
N ILE A 42 1.28 -0.61 -13.72
CA ILE A 42 1.51 0.28 -14.86
C ILE A 42 2.95 0.19 -15.34
N THR A 43 3.89 0.03 -14.40
CA THR A 43 5.33 0.06 -14.61
C THR A 43 6.02 -0.79 -13.54
N LEU A 44 7.25 -1.21 -13.81
CA LEU A 44 8.16 -1.83 -12.81
C LEU A 44 9.41 -0.97 -12.55
N ASP A 45 9.45 0.26 -13.09
CA ASP A 45 10.51 1.23 -12.79
C ASP A 45 10.35 1.78 -11.36
N PRO A 46 11.30 1.57 -10.44
CA PRO A 46 11.21 2.06 -9.06
C PRO A 46 11.02 3.58 -8.94
N ALA A 47 11.42 4.36 -9.95
CA ALA A 47 11.23 5.80 -9.95
C ALA A 47 9.78 6.23 -10.26
N GLU A 48 8.92 5.30 -10.70
CA GLU A 48 7.53 5.59 -11.06
C GLU A 48 6.52 4.68 -10.38
N VAL A 49 6.91 3.47 -9.96
CA VAL A 49 5.99 2.54 -9.28
C VAL A 49 5.33 3.21 -8.07
N PHE A 50 3.99 3.24 -8.08
CA PHE A 50 3.20 3.80 -6.99
C PHE A 50 1.92 2.98 -6.72
N GLU A 51 1.73 1.92 -7.49
CA GLU A 51 0.62 0.97 -7.34
C GLU A 51 1.04 -0.20 -6.44
N PHE A 52 0.07 -0.80 -5.75
CA PHE A 52 0.30 -1.82 -4.74
C PHE A 52 0.98 -3.08 -5.30
N SER A 53 0.48 -3.62 -6.41
CA SER A 53 1.07 -4.83 -6.99
C SER A 53 2.45 -4.58 -7.60
N GLY A 54 2.69 -3.40 -8.16
CA GLY A 54 4.01 -2.96 -8.61
C GLY A 54 4.98 -2.82 -7.44
N GLY A 55 4.54 -2.21 -6.34
CA GLY A 55 5.31 -2.07 -5.09
C GLY A 55 5.77 -3.43 -4.54
N GLU A 56 4.88 -4.42 -4.51
CA GLU A 56 5.20 -5.79 -4.10
C GLU A 56 6.26 -6.44 -4.98
N VAL A 57 6.18 -6.25 -6.30
CA VAL A 57 7.19 -6.79 -7.24
C VAL A 57 8.55 -6.16 -7.00
N ILE A 58 8.64 -4.81 -6.95
CA ILE A 58 9.93 -4.14 -6.78
C ILE A 58 10.54 -4.41 -5.40
N ALA A 59 9.76 -4.63 -4.35
CA ALA A 59 10.25 -5.01 -3.02
C ALA A 59 10.99 -6.36 -2.99
N ASN A 60 10.72 -7.24 -3.96
CA ASN A 60 11.37 -8.54 -4.10
C ASN A 60 12.49 -8.56 -5.14
N VAL A 61 12.57 -7.55 -6.00
CA VAL A 61 13.55 -7.44 -7.09
C VAL A 61 14.70 -6.49 -6.75
N TYR A 62 14.45 -5.48 -5.94
CA TYR A 62 15.44 -4.47 -5.57
C TYR A 62 15.72 -4.48 -4.06
N ASP A 63 16.97 -4.19 -3.68
CA ASP A 63 17.29 -3.74 -2.34
C ASP A 63 17.07 -2.23 -2.24
N ARG A 64 16.60 -1.78 -1.07
CA ARG A 64 16.45 -0.36 -0.74
C ARG A 64 17.64 0.14 0.06
N ILE A 65 17.81 1.47 0.08
CA ILE A 65 18.87 2.12 0.86
C ILE A 65 18.74 1.79 2.34
N MET A 66 17.55 2.01 2.90
CA MET A 66 17.10 1.57 4.21
C MET A 66 15.85 0.70 4.02
N THR A 67 15.47 -0.10 5.00
CA THR A 67 14.31 -0.98 4.88
C THR A 67 13.66 -1.26 6.24
N TYR A 68 12.56 -2.01 6.22
CA TYR A 68 11.91 -2.59 7.38
C TYR A 68 11.83 -4.10 7.24
N GLU A 69 11.83 -4.82 8.34
CA GLU A 69 11.39 -6.21 8.33
C GLU A 69 9.87 -6.29 8.23
N ALA A 70 9.36 -7.36 7.60
CA ALA A 70 7.92 -7.45 7.33
C ALA A 70 7.07 -7.55 8.62
N GLU A 71 7.62 -8.11 9.69
CA GLU A 71 6.94 -8.29 10.98
C GLU A 71 7.21 -7.15 11.98
N ASP A 72 8.24 -6.33 11.74
CA ASP A 72 8.63 -5.21 12.61
C ASP A 72 8.86 -3.95 11.77
N THR A 73 7.85 -3.11 11.71
CA THR A 73 7.89 -1.82 11.00
C THR A 73 8.02 -0.61 11.93
N GLU A 74 8.21 -0.83 13.22
CA GLU A 74 8.54 0.25 14.15
C GLU A 74 10.01 0.62 14.05
N LYS A 75 10.86 -0.33 13.64
CA LYS A 75 12.31 -0.17 13.57
C LYS A 75 12.83 -0.19 12.14
N LEU A 76 13.35 0.95 11.72
CA LEU A 76 14.12 1.06 10.49
C LEU A 76 15.42 0.24 10.59
N VAL A 77 15.69 -0.59 9.59
CA VAL A 77 16.86 -1.46 9.54
C VAL A 77 17.76 -1.15 8.34
N PRO A 78 19.05 -1.52 8.40
CA PRO A 78 19.97 -1.39 7.29
C PRO A 78 19.53 -2.18 6.05
N GLY A 79 19.47 -1.49 4.90
CA GLY A 79 19.32 -2.09 3.57
C GLY A 79 20.65 -2.24 2.86
N VAL A 80 20.81 -1.55 1.73
CA VAL A 80 22.09 -1.40 1.00
C VAL A 80 23.11 -0.65 1.86
N ALA A 81 22.67 0.40 2.55
CA ALA A 81 23.50 1.06 3.56
C ALA A 81 23.56 0.20 4.83
N GLU A 82 24.77 -0.09 5.33
CA GLU A 82 24.95 -0.84 6.59
C GLU A 82 24.87 0.05 7.82
N SER A 83 25.14 1.35 7.68
CA SER A 83 25.04 2.35 8.75
C SER A 83 24.87 3.75 8.21
N SER A 84 24.42 4.64 9.08
CA SER A 84 24.29 6.07 8.81
C SER A 84 24.87 6.90 9.96
N THR A 85 25.44 8.04 9.64
CA THR A 85 25.86 9.06 10.61
C THR A 85 25.33 10.43 10.18
N VAL A 86 25.00 11.25 11.16
CA VAL A 86 24.42 12.58 10.93
C VAL A 86 25.42 13.63 11.38
N SER A 87 25.65 14.66 10.55
CA SER A 87 26.48 15.82 10.91
C SER A 87 25.90 16.58 12.11
N SER A 88 26.74 17.33 12.81
CA SER A 88 26.33 18.07 14.03
C SER A 88 25.24 19.11 13.77
N ASP A 89 25.18 19.67 12.57
CA ASP A 89 24.11 20.59 12.13
C ASP A 89 22.83 19.85 11.67
N GLY A 90 22.89 18.51 11.54
CA GLY A 90 21.79 17.67 11.11
C GLY A 90 21.48 17.73 9.62
N LYS A 91 22.30 18.40 8.80
CA LYS A 91 22.00 18.63 7.38
C LYS A 91 22.67 17.64 6.43
N THR A 92 23.71 16.94 6.87
CA THR A 92 24.38 15.92 6.08
C THR A 92 24.23 14.56 6.74
N ILE A 93 23.73 13.60 6.00
CA ILE A 93 23.67 12.19 6.38
C ILE A 93 24.70 11.45 5.55
N THR A 94 25.71 10.86 6.21
CA THR A 94 26.69 10.01 5.57
C THR A 94 26.25 8.56 5.71
N LEU A 95 26.07 7.88 4.58
CA LEU A 95 25.74 6.46 4.50
C LEU A 95 26.99 5.65 4.20
N LYS A 96 27.20 4.56 4.93
CA LYS A 96 28.19 3.53 4.59
C LYS A 96 27.48 2.41 3.85
N ILE A 97 27.93 2.15 2.63
CA ILE A 97 27.41 1.09 1.77
C ILE A 97 28.06 -0.23 2.15
N ARG A 98 27.27 -1.27 2.25
CA ARG A 98 27.76 -2.62 2.61
C ARG A 98 28.70 -3.14 1.53
N PRO A 99 29.94 -3.58 1.88
CA PRO A 99 30.90 -4.07 0.89
C PRO A 99 30.47 -5.40 0.27
N GLY A 100 30.93 -5.65 -0.95
CA GLY A 100 30.79 -6.94 -1.64
C GLY A 100 29.42 -7.25 -2.20
N GLN A 101 28.45 -6.34 -2.12
CA GLN A 101 27.15 -6.50 -2.77
C GLN A 101 27.27 -6.46 -4.30
N LYS A 102 26.37 -7.19 -4.97
CA LYS A 102 26.31 -7.24 -6.44
C LYS A 102 24.87 -7.15 -6.92
N PHE A 103 24.69 -6.52 -8.06
CA PHE A 103 23.45 -6.56 -8.82
C PHE A 103 23.22 -7.92 -9.49
N HIS A 104 22.03 -8.18 -9.97
CA HIS A 104 21.67 -9.37 -10.75
C HIS A 104 22.52 -9.51 -12.03
N SER A 105 22.99 -8.42 -12.58
CA SER A 105 23.92 -8.37 -13.72
C SER A 105 25.32 -8.92 -13.40
N GLY A 106 25.67 -9.01 -12.09
CA GLY A 106 27.01 -9.32 -11.60
C GLY A 106 27.90 -8.07 -11.37
N ASN A 107 27.46 -6.87 -11.76
CA ASN A 107 28.15 -5.62 -11.47
C ASN A 107 28.23 -5.39 -9.96
N PRO A 108 29.32 -4.79 -9.41
CA PRO A 108 29.38 -4.40 -8.01
C PRO A 108 28.35 -3.29 -7.70
N LEU A 109 27.77 -3.33 -6.51
CA LEU A 109 26.90 -2.27 -6.00
C LEU A 109 27.75 -1.30 -5.18
N THR A 110 27.77 -0.03 -5.56
CA THR A 110 28.63 1.02 -4.99
C THR A 110 27.81 2.24 -4.51
N ALA A 111 28.46 3.15 -3.81
CA ALA A 111 27.85 4.43 -3.43
C ALA A 111 27.43 5.28 -4.64
N GLU A 112 28.10 5.11 -5.78
CA GLU A 112 27.74 5.80 -7.02
C GLU A 112 26.41 5.32 -7.60
N ASP A 113 26.08 4.02 -7.45
CA ASP A 113 24.76 3.48 -7.85
C ASP A 113 23.66 4.00 -6.95
N VAL A 114 23.92 4.11 -5.66
CA VAL A 114 22.97 4.70 -4.70
C VAL A 114 22.72 6.18 -5.00
N ALA A 115 23.80 6.96 -5.24
CA ALA A 115 23.69 8.36 -5.65
C ALA A 115 22.88 8.50 -6.94
N PHE A 116 23.22 7.71 -7.95
CA PHE A 116 22.50 7.71 -9.23
C PHE A 116 21.02 7.39 -9.06
N SER A 117 20.67 6.40 -8.24
CA SER A 117 19.28 6.00 -8.01
C SER A 117 18.45 7.14 -7.43
N ILE A 118 18.95 7.82 -6.40
CA ILE A 118 18.28 8.99 -5.81
C ILE A 118 18.16 10.14 -6.83
N GLN A 119 19.28 10.48 -7.49
CA GLN A 119 19.34 11.53 -8.50
C GLN A 119 18.34 11.26 -9.64
N ARG A 120 18.27 10.00 -10.08
CA ARG A 120 17.37 9.55 -11.15
C ARG A 120 15.90 9.79 -10.79
N VAL A 121 15.46 9.45 -9.58
CA VAL A 121 14.09 9.70 -9.10
C VAL A 121 13.75 11.18 -9.16
N VAL A 122 14.64 12.05 -8.65
CA VAL A 122 14.41 13.50 -8.63
C VAL A 122 14.40 14.09 -10.04
N ILE A 123 15.31 13.66 -10.93
CA ILE A 123 15.41 14.17 -12.31
C ILE A 123 14.21 13.74 -13.15
N LEU A 124 13.79 12.48 -13.06
CA LEU A 124 12.62 11.97 -13.79
C LEU A 124 11.32 12.57 -13.29
N ASN A 125 11.27 12.95 -12.03
CA ASN A 125 10.14 13.63 -11.38
C ASN A 125 8.78 12.97 -11.67
N LYS A 126 8.72 11.62 -11.55
CA LYS A 126 7.47 10.85 -11.68
C LYS A 126 6.66 10.92 -10.37
N THR A 127 5.47 10.31 -10.36
CA THR A 127 4.51 10.42 -9.26
C THR A 127 5.13 10.29 -7.85
N PRO A 128 5.93 9.27 -7.49
CA PRO A 128 6.47 9.13 -6.14
C PRO A 128 7.71 10.01 -5.86
N ALA A 129 8.20 10.79 -6.82
CA ALA A 129 9.38 11.64 -6.63
C ALA A 129 9.20 12.69 -5.52
N PHE A 130 7.94 13.06 -5.17
CA PHE A 130 7.67 14.00 -4.08
C PHE A 130 8.27 13.55 -2.75
N ILE A 131 8.43 12.24 -2.52
CA ILE A 131 9.06 11.68 -1.31
C ILE A 131 10.51 12.19 -1.15
N PHE A 132 11.21 12.43 -2.27
CA PHE A 132 12.56 12.96 -2.25
C PHE A 132 12.62 14.47 -2.49
N THR A 133 11.77 15.01 -3.38
CA THR A 133 11.82 16.44 -3.69
C THR A 133 11.40 17.32 -2.52
N GLN A 134 10.59 16.82 -1.57
CA GLN A 134 10.27 17.52 -0.33
C GLN A 134 11.50 17.79 0.55
N LEU A 135 12.61 17.04 0.37
CA LEU A 135 13.88 17.25 1.07
C LEU A 135 14.67 18.45 0.52
N GLY A 136 14.09 19.20 -0.43
CA GLY A 136 14.69 20.35 -1.08
C GLY A 136 15.54 19.99 -2.29
N TRP A 137 15.45 18.76 -2.78
CA TRP A 137 16.16 18.33 -3.98
C TRP A 137 15.38 18.66 -5.25
N THR A 138 16.09 19.22 -6.22
CA THR A 138 15.58 19.53 -7.56
C THR A 138 16.48 18.91 -8.63
N PRO A 139 16.03 18.78 -9.88
CA PRO A 139 16.88 18.29 -10.96
C PRO A 139 18.21 19.06 -11.10
N GLU A 140 18.23 20.35 -10.74
CA GLU A 140 19.38 21.23 -10.85
C GLU A 140 20.41 21.03 -9.75
N ASN A 141 19.96 20.70 -8.51
CA ASN A 141 20.84 20.67 -7.33
C ASN A 141 21.14 19.25 -6.82
N VAL A 142 20.33 18.24 -7.16
CA VAL A 142 20.43 16.89 -6.54
C VAL A 142 21.79 16.25 -6.78
N LYS A 143 22.42 16.47 -7.93
CA LYS A 143 23.77 15.95 -8.23
C LYS A 143 24.85 16.54 -7.32
N ASP A 144 24.62 17.75 -6.80
CA ASP A 144 25.53 18.40 -5.87
C ASP A 144 25.26 18.03 -4.42
N LEU A 145 24.03 17.69 -4.09
CA LEU A 145 23.59 17.39 -2.72
C LEU A 145 23.65 15.90 -2.37
N VAL A 146 23.66 15.02 -3.37
CA VAL A 146 23.73 13.56 -3.19
C VAL A 146 24.94 13.02 -3.95
N LYS A 147 26.04 12.77 -3.24
CA LYS A 147 27.34 12.45 -3.86
C LYS A 147 28.05 11.28 -3.19
N ALA A 148 28.54 10.34 -4.01
CA ALA A 148 29.52 9.37 -3.55
C ALA A 148 30.86 10.08 -3.25
N LYS A 149 31.41 9.86 -2.04
CA LYS A 149 32.74 10.33 -1.65
C LYS A 149 33.83 9.36 -2.07
N ASP A 150 33.51 8.10 -1.98
CA ASP A 150 34.32 6.96 -2.39
C ASP A 150 33.40 5.78 -2.78
N GLU A 151 33.98 4.62 -3.07
CA GLU A 151 33.22 3.43 -3.52
C GLU A 151 32.12 3.00 -2.55
N LEU A 152 32.30 3.21 -1.24
CA LEU A 152 31.39 2.73 -0.19
C LEU A 152 30.84 3.84 0.71
N THR A 153 31.06 5.11 0.38
CA THR A 153 30.59 6.23 1.21
C THR A 153 29.79 7.21 0.37
N LEU A 154 28.55 7.45 0.79
CA LEU A 154 27.64 8.43 0.19
C LEU A 154 27.34 9.54 1.19
N ASP A 155 27.45 10.79 0.79
CA ASP A 155 26.91 11.94 1.51
C ASP A 155 25.60 12.39 0.87
N ILE A 156 24.62 12.61 1.72
CA ILE A 156 23.31 13.15 1.38
C ILE A 156 23.13 14.46 2.15
N THR A 157 23.02 15.58 1.45
CA THR A 157 22.75 16.88 2.05
C THR A 157 21.31 17.30 1.79
N ILE A 158 20.59 17.69 2.83
CA ILE A 158 19.21 18.21 2.75
C ILE A 158 19.24 19.74 2.91
N THR A 159 18.41 20.44 2.15
CA THR A 159 18.32 21.91 2.23
C THR A 159 17.28 22.34 3.25
N GLU A 160 16.31 21.50 3.51
CA GLU A 160 15.26 21.70 4.50
C GLU A 160 15.70 21.27 5.91
N ASP A 161 15.02 21.74 6.93
CA ASP A 161 15.38 21.47 8.34
C ASP A 161 14.54 20.32 8.91
N PHE A 162 14.59 19.14 8.27
CA PHE A 162 13.89 17.95 8.72
C PHE A 162 14.67 17.15 9.77
N ALA A 163 13.94 16.39 10.58
CA ALA A 163 14.54 15.39 11.47
C ALA A 163 15.29 14.32 10.64
N PRO A 164 16.52 13.93 11.04
CA PRO A 164 17.28 12.91 10.30
C PRO A 164 16.52 11.57 10.18
N THR A 165 15.75 11.17 11.19
CA THR A 165 14.91 9.98 11.16
C THR A 165 13.85 10.05 10.05
N PHE A 166 13.26 11.22 9.83
CA PHE A 166 12.33 11.44 8.74
C PHE A 166 12.99 11.20 7.37
N VAL A 167 14.20 11.74 7.16
CA VAL A 167 14.93 11.54 5.91
C VAL A 167 15.25 10.06 5.67
N LEU A 168 15.71 9.34 6.72
CA LEU A 168 15.98 7.90 6.62
C LEU A 168 14.71 7.09 6.31
N ASN A 169 13.55 7.49 6.84
CA ASN A 169 12.28 6.86 6.49
C ASN A 169 11.91 7.10 5.02
N CYS A 170 12.15 8.30 4.47
CA CYS A 170 12.00 8.54 3.03
C CYS A 170 12.89 7.62 2.17
N LEU A 171 14.12 7.33 2.63
CA LEU A 171 15.04 6.43 1.93
C LEU A 171 14.63 4.94 2.01
N SER A 172 13.67 4.57 2.85
CA SER A 172 13.11 3.22 2.94
C SER A 172 11.89 2.99 2.04
N ALA A 173 11.32 4.04 1.47
CA ALA A 173 10.21 3.95 0.52
C ALA A 173 10.62 3.24 -0.78
N GLY A 174 9.65 2.82 -1.59
CA GLY A 174 9.87 2.14 -2.87
C GLY A 174 10.84 2.89 -3.80
N VAL A 175 10.78 4.23 -3.82
CA VAL A 175 11.71 5.09 -4.57
C VAL A 175 13.17 5.03 -4.08
N GLY A 176 13.41 4.51 -2.87
CA GLY A 176 14.74 4.23 -2.33
C GLY A 176 15.37 2.94 -2.84
N SER A 177 14.75 2.26 -3.80
CA SER A 177 15.31 1.09 -4.50
C SER A 177 16.56 1.46 -5.29
N VAL A 178 17.61 0.65 -5.16
CA VAL A 178 18.90 0.92 -5.82
C VAL A 178 18.95 0.18 -7.16
N VAL A 179 19.26 0.91 -8.24
CA VAL A 179 19.37 0.37 -9.59
C VAL A 179 20.83 0.32 -10.04
N ASP A 180 21.20 -0.70 -10.81
CA ASP A 180 22.52 -0.83 -11.47
C ASP A 180 22.69 0.29 -12.52
N LYS A 181 23.42 1.34 -12.14
CA LYS A 181 23.69 2.51 -12.97
C LYS A 181 24.25 2.14 -14.35
N LYS A 182 25.20 1.22 -14.38
CA LYS A 182 25.85 0.82 -15.63
C LYS A 182 24.87 0.16 -16.57
N LEU A 183 24.13 -0.84 -16.11
CA LEU A 183 23.15 -1.57 -16.91
C LEU A 183 22.02 -0.62 -17.38
N VAL A 184 21.52 0.23 -16.51
CA VAL A 184 20.46 1.20 -16.84
C VAL A 184 20.91 2.17 -17.94
N LEU A 185 22.14 2.70 -17.86
CA LEU A 185 22.66 3.62 -18.85
C LEU A 185 23.02 2.94 -20.19
N GLU A 186 23.34 1.64 -20.20
CA GLU A 186 23.50 0.86 -21.42
C GLU A 186 22.18 0.75 -22.22
N HIS A 187 21.04 0.84 -21.53
CA HIS A 187 19.69 0.80 -22.14
C HIS A 187 19.00 2.18 -22.24
N GLN A 188 19.72 3.26 -21.91
CA GLN A 188 19.20 4.61 -22.01
C GLN A 188 18.87 5.00 -23.46
N LYS A 189 17.74 5.69 -23.65
CA LYS A 189 17.33 6.32 -24.92
C LYS A 189 17.07 7.80 -24.69
N ASP A 190 17.55 8.64 -25.59
CA ASP A 190 17.29 10.10 -25.57
C ASP A 190 17.49 10.77 -24.19
N ASN A 191 18.50 10.32 -23.44
CA ASN A 191 18.80 10.77 -22.06
C ASN A 191 17.67 10.52 -21.04
N ASP A 192 16.83 9.50 -21.24
CA ASP A 192 15.74 9.10 -20.35
C ASP A 192 16.20 8.38 -19.07
N LEU A 193 17.49 8.26 -18.84
CA LEU A 193 18.09 7.53 -17.71
C LEU A 193 17.58 6.09 -17.61
N GLY A 194 17.31 5.42 -18.76
CA GLY A 194 16.80 4.07 -18.86
C GLY A 194 15.33 3.89 -18.45
N TYR A 195 14.57 4.97 -18.42
CA TYR A 195 13.17 4.96 -17.97
C TYR A 195 12.28 4.03 -18.80
N GLU A 196 12.31 4.14 -20.13
CA GLU A 196 11.47 3.28 -20.99
C GLU A 196 11.83 1.79 -20.87
N TRP A 197 13.11 1.48 -20.65
CA TRP A 197 13.55 0.10 -20.49
C TRP A 197 13.11 -0.50 -19.14
N LEU A 198 13.27 0.24 -18.03
CA LEU A 198 12.91 -0.22 -16.69
C LEU A 198 11.42 -0.40 -16.48
N LYS A 199 10.56 0.15 -17.33
CA LYS A 199 9.11 -0.11 -17.24
C LYS A 199 8.75 -1.59 -17.25
N THR A 200 9.52 -2.40 -17.97
CA THR A 200 9.24 -3.84 -18.17
C THR A 200 10.44 -4.74 -17.86
N ASN A 201 11.58 -4.16 -17.46
CA ASN A 201 12.81 -4.87 -17.11
C ASN A 201 13.25 -4.50 -15.70
N SER A 202 14.31 -5.14 -15.21
CA SER A 202 14.86 -4.86 -13.89
C SER A 202 16.38 -4.75 -13.89
N ALA A 203 16.88 -3.92 -12.97
CA ALA A 203 18.31 -3.72 -12.73
C ALA A 203 18.59 -3.75 -11.21
N GLY A 204 18.02 -4.73 -10.51
CA GLY A 204 18.05 -4.84 -9.05
C GLY A 204 19.16 -5.72 -8.52
N SER A 205 19.20 -5.83 -7.17
CA SER A 205 20.12 -6.66 -6.38
C SER A 205 19.39 -7.57 -5.39
N GLY A 206 18.06 -7.49 -5.33
CA GLY A 206 17.22 -8.15 -4.34
C GLY A 206 17.15 -9.67 -4.44
N PRO A 207 16.34 -10.31 -3.60
CA PRO A 207 16.28 -11.78 -3.47
C PRO A 207 15.76 -12.50 -4.71
N PHE A 208 15.08 -11.81 -5.61
CA PHE A 208 14.57 -12.38 -6.86
C PHE A 208 14.91 -11.52 -8.06
N VAL A 209 15.08 -12.18 -9.20
CA VAL A 209 15.29 -11.59 -10.54
C VAL A 209 13.98 -11.61 -11.29
N LEU A 210 13.55 -10.48 -11.85
CA LEU A 210 12.41 -10.43 -12.75
C LEU A 210 12.71 -11.20 -14.03
N LYS A 211 11.91 -12.23 -14.33
CA LYS A 211 12.01 -13.00 -15.58
C LYS A 211 11.04 -12.53 -16.64
N SER A 212 9.83 -12.24 -16.23
CA SER A 212 8.82 -11.67 -17.13
C SER A 212 7.68 -11.02 -16.36
N TRP A 213 7.14 -9.98 -16.94
CA TRP A 213 5.83 -9.44 -16.62
C TRP A 213 5.00 -9.38 -17.90
N LYS A 214 3.84 -10.00 -17.85
CA LYS A 214 2.83 -9.93 -18.89
C LYS A 214 1.58 -9.28 -18.28
N PRO A 215 1.21 -8.07 -18.71
CA PRO A 215 0.04 -7.37 -18.19
C PRO A 215 -1.20 -8.26 -18.21
N ASN A 216 -1.97 -8.25 -17.11
CA ASN A 216 -3.18 -9.04 -16.91
C ASN A 216 -3.01 -10.57 -17.08
N GLU A 217 -1.77 -11.08 -17.05
CA GLU A 217 -1.49 -12.53 -17.05
C GLU A 217 -0.72 -12.94 -15.80
N ALA A 218 0.56 -12.55 -15.72
CA ALA A 218 1.43 -12.95 -14.61
C ALA A 218 2.72 -12.13 -14.52
N VAL A 219 3.29 -12.14 -13.31
CA VAL A 219 4.69 -11.80 -13.03
C VAL A 219 5.43 -13.08 -12.66
N VAL A 220 6.60 -13.29 -13.23
CA VAL A 220 7.49 -14.43 -12.92
C VAL A 220 8.81 -13.92 -12.37
N LEU A 221 9.14 -14.39 -11.17
CA LEU A 221 10.40 -14.08 -10.48
C LEU A 221 11.20 -15.37 -10.31
N GLU A 222 12.53 -15.30 -10.42
CA GLU A 222 13.45 -16.40 -10.12
C GLU A 222 14.40 -16.00 -8.99
N ALA A 223 14.68 -16.95 -8.09
CA ALA A 223 15.55 -16.72 -6.95
C ALA A 223 16.95 -16.24 -7.38
N ASN A 224 17.45 -15.22 -6.69
CA ASN A 224 18.84 -14.77 -6.79
C ASN A 224 19.71 -15.65 -5.88
N PRO A 225 20.59 -16.50 -6.41
CA PRO A 225 21.43 -17.36 -5.58
C PRO A 225 22.49 -16.59 -4.79
N ASN A 226 22.71 -15.31 -5.16
CA ASN A 226 23.70 -14.43 -4.53
C ASN A 226 23.03 -13.38 -3.63
N ASP A 227 21.77 -13.59 -3.23
CA ASP A 227 21.10 -12.67 -2.31
C ASP A 227 21.86 -12.55 -0.99
N ARG A 228 21.98 -11.32 -0.48
CA ARG A 228 22.69 -11.00 0.77
C ARG A 228 22.12 -11.69 2.02
N HIS A 229 20.86 -12.10 1.97
CA HIS A 229 20.17 -12.81 3.07
C HIS A 229 20.28 -14.34 2.93
N GLY A 230 20.97 -14.84 1.91
CA GLY A 230 21.03 -16.24 1.54
C GLY A 230 20.00 -16.62 0.46
N THR A 231 20.15 -17.82 -0.08
CA THR A 231 19.28 -18.30 -1.16
C THR A 231 17.82 -18.40 -0.67
N PRO A 232 16.85 -17.80 -1.39
CA PRO A 232 15.42 -17.95 -1.07
C PRO A 232 14.99 -19.42 -1.01
N GLY A 233 14.00 -19.72 -0.14
CA GLY A 233 13.49 -21.08 0.05
C GLY A 233 12.76 -21.67 -1.16
N VAL A 234 12.24 -20.81 -2.06
CA VAL A 234 11.62 -21.20 -3.33
C VAL A 234 12.48 -20.68 -4.49
N LYS A 235 12.60 -21.46 -5.57
CA LYS A 235 13.39 -21.06 -6.75
C LYS A 235 12.64 -20.13 -7.67
N ARG A 236 11.31 -20.17 -7.64
CA ARG A 236 10.44 -19.37 -8.51
C ARG A 236 9.22 -18.88 -7.77
N VAL A 237 8.79 -17.66 -8.08
CA VAL A 237 7.50 -17.11 -7.69
C VAL A 237 6.74 -16.77 -8.95
N VAL A 238 5.49 -17.24 -9.04
CA VAL A 238 4.57 -16.91 -10.14
C VAL A 238 3.36 -16.21 -9.54
N ILE A 239 3.23 -14.91 -9.79
CA ILE A 239 2.07 -14.13 -9.35
C ILE A 239 1.11 -14.09 -10.53
N ARG A 240 0.01 -14.83 -10.45
CA ARG A 240 -1.00 -14.94 -11.51
C ARG A 240 -2.10 -13.90 -11.31
N HIS A 241 -2.46 -13.22 -12.40
CA HIS A 241 -3.63 -12.35 -12.41
C HIS A 241 -4.91 -13.19 -12.39
N VAL A 242 -5.62 -13.15 -11.28
CA VAL A 242 -6.90 -13.83 -11.09
C VAL A 242 -7.83 -12.86 -10.36
N PRO A 243 -8.59 -12.01 -11.07
CA PRO A 243 -9.40 -10.97 -10.44
C PRO A 243 -10.61 -11.51 -9.67
N GLU A 244 -11.15 -12.66 -10.10
CA GLU A 244 -12.36 -13.22 -9.52
C GLU A 244 -12.08 -14.03 -8.24
N PRO A 245 -12.59 -13.63 -7.06
CA PRO A 245 -12.36 -14.33 -5.80
C PRO A 245 -12.77 -15.80 -5.83
N ALA A 246 -13.87 -16.15 -6.52
CA ALA A 246 -14.33 -17.54 -6.65
C ALA A 246 -13.33 -18.40 -7.45
N ALA A 247 -12.68 -17.83 -8.47
CA ALA A 247 -11.64 -18.52 -9.23
C ALA A 247 -10.38 -18.71 -8.38
N GLN A 248 -9.99 -17.71 -7.58
CA GLN A 248 -8.86 -17.83 -6.64
C GLN A 248 -9.11 -18.97 -5.63
N ARG A 249 -10.30 -19.01 -5.02
CA ARG A 249 -10.67 -20.08 -4.09
C ARG A 249 -10.58 -21.45 -4.75
N LEU A 250 -11.16 -21.61 -5.95
CA LEU A 250 -11.14 -22.88 -6.68
C LEU A 250 -9.70 -23.33 -7.00
N MET A 251 -8.82 -22.38 -7.38
CA MET A 251 -7.40 -22.69 -7.64
C MET A 251 -6.68 -23.14 -6.37
N LEU A 252 -6.97 -22.54 -5.21
CA LEU A 252 -6.41 -22.95 -3.93
C LEU A 252 -6.90 -24.38 -3.58
N GLU A 253 -8.21 -24.63 -3.60
CA GLU A 253 -8.81 -25.93 -3.25
C GLU A 253 -8.33 -27.07 -4.18
N LYS A 254 -7.94 -26.77 -5.44
CA LYS A 254 -7.40 -27.75 -6.40
C LYS A 254 -5.88 -27.91 -6.38
N GLY A 255 -5.15 -27.10 -5.63
CA GLY A 255 -3.69 -27.09 -5.64
C GLY A 255 -3.07 -26.38 -6.87
N ASP A 256 -3.84 -25.64 -7.67
CA ASP A 256 -3.36 -24.84 -8.82
C ASP A 256 -2.73 -23.51 -8.39
N ALA A 257 -2.96 -23.09 -7.14
CA ALA A 257 -2.31 -21.98 -6.45
C ALA A 257 -1.96 -22.39 -5.03
N ASP A 258 -0.82 -21.91 -4.54
CA ASP A 258 -0.33 -22.16 -3.19
C ASP A 258 -0.91 -21.17 -2.18
N LEU A 259 -1.20 -19.95 -2.66
CA LEU A 259 -1.61 -18.82 -1.85
C LEU A 259 -2.53 -17.90 -2.65
N VAL A 260 -3.58 -17.39 -1.99
CA VAL A 260 -4.56 -16.46 -2.57
C VAL A 260 -4.83 -15.29 -1.61
N ARG A 261 -5.16 -14.10 -2.14
CA ARG A 261 -5.17 -12.86 -1.35
C ARG A 261 -6.43 -12.00 -1.45
N ASN A 262 -7.37 -12.32 -2.32
CA ASN A 262 -8.55 -11.46 -2.55
C ASN A 262 -9.87 -12.18 -2.27
N LEU A 263 -9.90 -13.17 -1.38
CA LEU A 263 -11.12 -13.88 -1.03
C LEU A 263 -12.10 -12.96 -0.26
N THR A 264 -13.39 -13.14 -0.52
CA THR A 264 -14.45 -12.49 0.28
C THR A 264 -14.59 -13.15 1.66
N ALA A 265 -15.25 -12.47 2.61
CA ALA A 265 -15.49 -13.01 3.95
C ALA A 265 -16.20 -14.37 3.92
N ASP A 266 -17.23 -14.52 3.07
CA ASP A 266 -17.96 -15.78 2.93
C ASP A 266 -17.10 -16.92 2.36
N GLN A 267 -16.20 -16.60 1.43
CA GLN A 267 -15.28 -17.59 0.86
C GLN A 267 -14.22 -18.02 1.88
N ILE A 268 -13.71 -17.08 2.67
CA ILE A 268 -12.81 -17.36 3.80
C ILE A 268 -13.51 -18.28 4.81
N GLN A 269 -14.74 -17.94 5.19
CA GLN A 269 -15.53 -18.79 6.09
C GLN A 269 -15.75 -20.20 5.50
N GLY A 270 -15.96 -20.29 4.18
CA GLY A 270 -16.18 -21.56 3.49
C GLY A 270 -14.98 -22.50 3.47
N ILE A 271 -13.75 -21.99 3.63
CA ILE A 271 -12.50 -22.76 3.68
C ILE A 271 -11.89 -22.86 5.09
N ALA A 272 -12.45 -22.16 6.08
CA ALA A 272 -11.86 -22.03 7.43
C ALA A 272 -11.71 -23.38 8.18
N ASN A 273 -12.49 -24.41 7.81
CA ASN A 273 -12.45 -25.74 8.40
C ASN A 273 -11.70 -26.77 7.53
N ASP A 274 -11.12 -26.35 6.41
CA ASP A 274 -10.33 -27.24 5.57
C ASP A 274 -9.02 -27.60 6.29
N PRO A 275 -8.75 -28.91 6.54
CA PRO A 275 -7.58 -29.34 7.29
C PRO A 275 -6.25 -29.05 6.58
N ASP A 276 -6.24 -28.81 5.28
CA ASP A 276 -5.03 -28.57 4.46
C ASP A 276 -4.75 -27.09 4.20
N LEU A 277 -5.69 -26.22 4.61
CA LEU A 277 -5.58 -24.77 4.40
C LEU A 277 -5.36 -24.03 5.72
N VAL A 278 -4.75 -22.86 5.59
CA VAL A 278 -4.56 -21.88 6.67
C VAL A 278 -5.04 -20.52 6.17
N VAL A 279 -5.82 -19.83 7.01
CA VAL A 279 -6.20 -18.44 6.78
C VAL A 279 -5.52 -17.58 7.84
N GLU A 280 -4.77 -16.59 7.39
CA GLU A 280 -4.06 -15.63 8.25
C GLU A 280 -4.46 -14.20 7.93
N GLY A 281 -4.57 -13.36 8.98
CA GLY A 281 -4.85 -11.94 8.86
C GLY A 281 -3.59 -11.11 9.09
N PHE A 282 -3.25 -10.23 8.13
CA PHE A 282 -2.11 -9.31 8.22
C PHE A 282 -2.63 -7.88 8.32
N PRO A 283 -2.42 -7.18 9.46
CA PRO A 283 -2.81 -5.77 9.60
C PRO A 283 -2.13 -4.90 8.55
N LYS A 284 -2.92 -4.06 7.86
CA LYS A 284 -2.43 -3.10 6.88
C LYS A 284 -2.44 -1.69 7.44
N ALA A 285 -1.66 -0.82 6.85
CA ALA A 285 -1.60 0.59 7.22
C ALA A 285 -2.73 1.44 6.59
N ASP A 286 -3.68 0.80 5.92
CA ASP A 286 -4.77 1.50 5.24
C ASP A 286 -5.80 2.01 6.25
N VAL A 287 -6.10 3.30 6.22
CA VAL A 287 -7.18 3.90 7.00
C VAL A 287 -8.36 4.26 6.08
N TYR A 288 -9.56 3.80 6.44
CA TYR A 288 -10.80 4.03 5.69
C TYR A 288 -11.57 5.18 6.33
N TYR A 289 -12.03 6.14 5.51
CA TYR A 289 -12.63 7.37 6.02
C TYR A 289 -13.73 7.93 5.13
N LEU A 290 -14.64 8.70 5.75
CA LEU A 290 -15.48 9.65 5.04
C LEU A 290 -14.75 10.98 4.98
N ALA A 291 -14.68 11.58 3.80
CA ALA A 291 -14.21 12.94 3.57
C ALA A 291 -15.41 13.89 3.45
N LEU A 292 -15.34 15.03 4.12
CA LEU A 292 -16.41 16.02 4.23
C LEU A 292 -15.94 17.34 3.62
N ASN A 293 -16.41 17.70 2.44
CA ASN A 293 -15.96 18.90 1.73
C ASN A 293 -16.44 20.18 2.40
N GLN A 294 -15.52 21.03 2.82
CA GLN A 294 -15.81 22.28 3.52
C GLN A 294 -16.33 23.40 2.59
N LYS A 295 -16.40 23.19 1.25
CA LYS A 295 -17.15 24.05 0.33
C LYS A 295 -18.67 23.92 0.51
N ASP A 296 -19.15 22.83 1.11
CA ASP A 296 -20.54 22.67 1.51
C ASP A 296 -20.74 23.32 2.88
N GLU A 297 -21.55 24.37 2.94
CA GLU A 297 -21.79 25.18 4.15
C GLU A 297 -22.29 24.36 5.34
N ARG A 298 -23.01 23.25 5.09
CA ARG A 298 -23.51 22.34 6.14
C ARG A 298 -22.36 21.53 6.73
N LEU A 299 -21.53 20.93 5.87
CA LEU A 299 -20.38 20.11 6.26
C LEU A 299 -19.22 20.95 6.84
N ALA A 300 -19.21 22.27 6.53
CA ALA A 300 -18.25 23.21 7.12
C ALA A 300 -18.48 23.49 8.62
N LYS A 301 -19.69 23.16 9.15
CA LYS A 301 -20.00 23.37 10.57
C LYS A 301 -19.38 22.27 11.45
N PRO A 302 -18.61 22.62 12.49
CA PRO A 302 -18.00 21.64 13.41
C PRO A 302 -19.00 20.69 14.06
N GLU A 303 -20.18 21.21 14.46
CA GLU A 303 -21.24 20.41 15.07
C GLU A 303 -21.79 19.35 14.10
N VAL A 304 -21.90 19.67 12.81
CA VAL A 304 -22.34 18.72 11.77
C VAL A 304 -21.29 17.64 11.58
N ARG A 305 -19.99 17.99 11.47
CA ARG A 305 -18.92 17.01 11.37
C ARG A 305 -18.89 16.09 12.59
N LYS A 306 -19.07 16.67 13.78
CA LYS A 306 -19.14 15.90 15.04
C LYS A 306 -20.38 14.99 15.08
N ALA A 307 -21.54 15.47 14.61
CA ALA A 307 -22.76 14.66 14.49
C ALA A 307 -22.54 13.45 13.56
N ILE A 308 -21.91 13.66 12.40
CA ILE A 308 -21.61 12.58 11.44
C ILE A 308 -20.74 11.49 12.07
N ARG A 309 -19.75 11.85 12.92
CA ARG A 309 -18.93 10.85 13.65
C ARG A 309 -19.77 9.97 14.59
N TRP A 310 -20.81 10.53 15.23
CA TRP A 310 -21.73 9.79 16.10
C TRP A 310 -22.81 9.01 15.33
N LEU A 311 -22.85 9.11 14.00
CA LEU A 311 -23.80 8.40 13.13
C LEU A 311 -23.17 7.23 12.36
N VAL A 312 -21.95 6.86 12.67
CA VAL A 312 -21.29 5.67 12.09
C VAL A 312 -21.39 4.51 13.07
N ASP A 313 -21.90 3.37 12.59
CA ASP A 313 -21.93 2.13 13.36
C ASP A 313 -20.60 1.35 13.18
N TYR A 314 -19.53 1.89 13.75
CA TYR A 314 -18.18 1.33 13.63
C TYR A 314 -18.12 -0.13 14.04
N GLN A 315 -18.61 -0.44 15.24
CA GLN A 315 -18.50 -1.78 15.82
C GLN A 315 -19.46 -2.76 15.13
N GLY A 316 -20.70 -2.34 14.83
CA GLY A 316 -21.66 -3.19 14.14
C GLY A 316 -21.16 -3.60 12.76
N MET A 317 -20.54 -2.69 12.00
CA MET A 317 -19.90 -3.03 10.72
C MET A 317 -18.71 -3.98 10.91
N ALA A 318 -17.82 -3.71 11.88
CA ALA A 318 -16.64 -4.53 12.14
C ALA A 318 -16.99 -5.96 12.58
N ASP A 319 -18.07 -6.13 13.34
CA ASP A 319 -18.51 -7.44 13.88
C ASP A 319 -19.31 -8.27 12.85
N THR A 320 -19.79 -7.64 11.78
CA THR A 320 -20.64 -8.27 10.77
C THR A 320 -19.92 -8.43 9.43
N PHE A 321 -20.27 -7.65 8.42
CA PHE A 321 -19.78 -7.82 7.04
C PHE A 321 -18.31 -7.43 6.84
N LEU A 322 -17.68 -6.71 7.78
CA LEU A 322 -16.24 -6.40 7.79
C LEU A 322 -15.42 -7.34 8.69
N LYS A 323 -16.06 -8.33 9.34
CA LYS A 323 -15.43 -9.21 10.32
C LYS A 323 -14.17 -9.88 9.76
N GLY A 324 -13.09 -9.80 10.56
CA GLY A 324 -11.78 -10.36 10.24
C GLY A 324 -10.98 -9.57 9.20
N ARG A 325 -11.60 -8.62 8.48
CA ARG A 325 -10.96 -7.81 7.45
C ARG A 325 -10.68 -6.38 7.88
N PHE A 326 -11.36 -5.90 8.91
CA PHE A 326 -11.22 -4.53 9.41
C PHE A 326 -11.32 -4.52 10.93
N LYS A 327 -10.60 -3.58 11.54
CA LYS A 327 -10.75 -3.20 12.95
C LYS A 327 -11.13 -1.73 13.04
N VAL A 328 -11.88 -1.36 14.08
CA VAL A 328 -12.19 0.03 14.35
C VAL A 328 -10.90 0.79 14.62
N HIS A 329 -10.71 1.90 13.92
CA HIS A 329 -9.59 2.80 14.08
C HIS A 329 -10.04 4.20 13.70
N GLN A 330 -9.79 5.20 14.55
CA GLN A 330 -10.38 6.53 14.40
C GLN A 330 -9.35 7.66 14.33
N SER A 331 -8.12 7.32 13.93
CA SER A 331 -7.04 8.29 13.75
C SER A 331 -6.46 8.21 12.33
N PHE A 332 -5.91 9.32 11.83
CA PHE A 332 -5.34 9.36 10.48
C PHE A 332 -4.02 8.57 10.36
N TRP A 333 -3.31 8.32 11.47
CA TRP A 333 -2.12 7.50 11.47
C TRP A 333 -2.45 6.10 11.97
N PRO A 334 -2.14 5.04 11.20
CA PRO A 334 -2.57 3.69 11.55
C PRO A 334 -1.91 3.19 12.85
N SER A 335 -2.60 2.31 13.56
CA SER A 335 -2.08 1.68 14.77
C SER A 335 -0.99 0.65 14.44
N GLY A 336 -0.03 0.47 15.37
CA GLY A 336 1.12 -0.43 15.21
C GLY A 336 2.38 0.26 14.68
N PHE A 337 2.40 1.60 14.67
CA PHE A 337 3.54 2.41 14.25
C PHE A 337 3.92 3.44 15.28
N PHE A 338 5.15 3.98 15.17
CA PHE A 338 5.62 5.07 16.02
C PHE A 338 4.61 6.23 16.07
N ALA A 339 4.30 6.73 17.28
CA ALA A 339 3.38 7.83 17.52
C ALA A 339 1.93 7.59 17.06
N SER A 340 1.44 6.35 17.02
CA SER A 340 0.05 6.09 16.68
C SER A 340 -0.89 6.31 17.89
N LEU A 341 -2.04 6.95 17.63
CA LEU A 341 -3.14 7.11 18.58
C LEU A 341 -4.09 5.92 18.43
N THR A 342 -4.39 5.23 19.54
CA THR A 342 -5.24 4.03 19.55
C THR A 342 -6.65 4.29 20.05
N ASP A 343 -6.94 5.48 20.55
CA ASP A 343 -8.25 5.84 21.09
C ASP A 343 -9.34 5.85 20.02
N THR A 344 -10.49 5.27 20.36
CA THR A 344 -11.67 5.17 19.49
C THR A 344 -12.91 5.76 20.20
N PRO A 345 -12.99 7.10 20.38
CA PRO A 345 -14.01 7.75 21.22
C PRO A 345 -15.43 7.72 20.63
N PHE A 346 -15.58 7.47 19.32
CA PHE A 346 -16.87 7.55 18.66
C PHE A 346 -17.52 6.18 18.52
N HIS A 347 -18.84 6.15 18.71
CA HIS A 347 -19.73 5.02 18.49
C HIS A 347 -21.07 5.53 17.99
N LEU A 348 -21.95 4.66 17.53
CA LEU A 348 -23.29 5.07 17.10
C LEU A 348 -24.11 5.61 18.28
N ASP A 349 -24.42 6.91 18.21
CA ASP A 349 -25.32 7.61 19.17
C ASP A 349 -26.19 8.62 18.41
N VAL A 350 -27.32 8.12 17.93
CA VAL A 350 -28.29 8.92 17.14
C VAL A 350 -28.86 10.07 17.96
N ALA A 351 -29.06 9.89 19.28
CA ALA A 351 -29.62 10.93 20.13
C ALA A 351 -28.67 12.11 20.28
N LYS A 352 -27.37 11.83 20.50
CA LYS A 352 -26.32 12.84 20.56
C LYS A 352 -26.14 13.55 19.22
N ALA A 353 -26.17 12.81 18.11
CA ALA A 353 -26.09 13.38 16.77
C ALA A 353 -27.23 14.34 16.48
N LYS A 354 -28.48 13.99 16.82
CA LYS A 354 -29.65 14.89 16.68
C LYS A 354 -29.48 16.19 17.48
N GLN A 355 -28.95 16.12 18.69
CA GLN A 355 -28.66 17.31 19.49
C GLN A 355 -27.63 18.23 18.80
N LEU A 356 -26.57 17.66 18.27
CA LEU A 356 -25.54 18.42 17.54
C LEU A 356 -26.09 19.02 16.24
N LEU A 357 -26.90 18.28 15.48
CA LEU A 357 -27.56 18.79 14.27
C LEU A 357 -28.51 19.92 14.57
N ALA A 358 -29.32 19.82 15.63
CA ALA A 358 -30.23 20.90 16.08
C ALA A 358 -29.43 22.15 16.48
N ALA A 359 -28.32 22.00 17.22
CA ALA A 359 -27.44 23.11 17.58
C ALA A 359 -26.78 23.76 16.34
N ALA A 360 -26.54 22.99 15.29
CA ALA A 360 -26.03 23.48 14.00
C ALA A 360 -27.11 24.16 13.13
N GLY A 361 -28.40 24.11 13.55
CA GLY A 361 -29.53 24.67 12.81
C GLY A 361 -30.18 23.69 11.82
N TYR A 362 -29.95 22.38 11.96
CA TYR A 362 -30.53 21.33 11.12
C TYR A 362 -31.28 20.28 11.95
N PRO A 363 -32.33 20.67 12.73
CA PRO A 363 -33.08 19.75 13.62
C PRO A 363 -33.77 18.61 12.85
N ASP A 364 -34.14 18.83 11.58
CA ASP A 364 -34.78 17.86 10.70
C ASP A 364 -33.80 17.18 9.73
N GLY A 365 -32.47 17.43 9.89
CA GLY A 365 -31.45 16.96 9.00
C GLY A 365 -31.37 17.72 7.67
N PHE A 366 -30.77 17.08 6.66
CA PHE A 366 -30.58 17.61 5.31
C PHE A 366 -30.28 16.49 4.31
N GLU A 367 -30.29 16.81 3.00
CA GLU A 367 -29.92 15.89 1.95
C GLU A 367 -28.44 16.12 1.55
N VAL A 368 -27.67 15.04 1.31
CA VAL A 368 -26.24 15.11 0.93
C VAL A 368 -25.86 13.93 0.04
N GLU A 369 -24.97 14.15 -0.94
CA GLU A 369 -24.41 13.10 -1.78
C GLU A 369 -23.18 12.46 -1.12
N LEU A 370 -23.08 11.11 -1.23
CA LEU A 370 -21.91 10.31 -0.84
C LEU A 370 -21.35 9.59 -2.06
N ASP A 371 -20.22 10.05 -2.55
CA ASP A 371 -19.48 9.36 -3.60
C ASP A 371 -18.73 8.14 -3.01
N ALA A 372 -18.92 6.97 -3.61
CA ALA A 372 -18.27 5.73 -3.19
C ALA A 372 -17.94 4.84 -4.38
N SER A 373 -16.92 3.99 -4.25
CA SER A 373 -16.64 2.94 -5.24
C SER A 373 -17.83 1.96 -5.29
N ASN A 374 -18.13 1.45 -6.49
CA ASN A 374 -19.18 0.47 -6.75
C ASN A 374 -18.80 -0.98 -6.40
N SER A 375 -17.71 -1.18 -5.66
CA SER A 375 -17.20 -2.49 -5.21
C SER A 375 -17.25 -2.62 -3.68
N SER A 376 -17.35 -3.86 -3.19
CA SER A 376 -17.17 -4.15 -1.75
C SER A 376 -15.70 -3.86 -1.35
N PRO A 377 -15.45 -3.33 -0.12
CA PRO A 377 -16.40 -3.06 0.96
C PRO A 377 -17.07 -1.67 0.90
N PHE A 378 -16.77 -0.85 -0.11
CA PHE A 378 -17.25 0.54 -0.17
C PHE A 378 -18.77 0.64 -0.27
N THR A 379 -19.40 -0.21 -1.10
CA THR A 379 -20.86 -0.26 -1.24
C THR A 379 -21.53 -0.61 0.08
N ASP A 380 -20.98 -1.57 0.80
CA ASP A 380 -21.56 -2.09 2.03
C ASP A 380 -21.45 -1.04 3.16
N ILE A 381 -20.27 -0.39 3.28
CA ILE A 381 -20.03 0.70 4.24
C ILE A 381 -20.94 1.89 3.90
N ALA A 382 -21.05 2.30 2.63
CA ALA A 382 -21.88 3.42 2.21
C ALA A 382 -23.36 3.18 2.55
N GLN A 383 -23.89 1.97 2.37
CA GLN A 383 -25.26 1.61 2.73
C GLN A 383 -25.49 1.65 4.24
N SER A 384 -24.53 1.14 5.04
CA SER A 384 -24.63 1.23 6.50
C SER A 384 -24.64 2.67 6.98
N VAL A 385 -23.73 3.52 6.45
CA VAL A 385 -23.67 4.96 6.74
C VAL A 385 -24.98 5.67 6.33
N GLN A 386 -25.53 5.34 5.15
CA GLN A 386 -26.81 5.90 4.69
C GLN A 386 -27.95 5.57 5.68
N ALA A 387 -28.01 4.33 6.14
CA ALA A 387 -29.05 3.88 7.07
C ALA A 387 -28.97 4.63 8.41
N THR A 388 -27.81 4.65 9.04
CA THR A 388 -27.63 5.27 10.37
C THR A 388 -27.73 6.80 10.34
N MET A 389 -27.26 7.46 9.28
CA MET A 389 -27.46 8.90 9.07
C MET A 389 -28.95 9.25 8.85
N GLY A 390 -29.69 8.37 8.18
CA GLY A 390 -31.13 8.50 7.97
C GLY A 390 -31.92 8.55 9.28
N GLU A 391 -31.50 7.84 10.32
CA GLU A 391 -32.13 7.87 11.64
C GLU A 391 -32.09 9.26 12.29
N ALA A 392 -31.09 10.08 11.95
CA ALA A 392 -30.95 11.46 12.41
C ALA A 392 -31.51 12.50 11.41
N GLY A 393 -32.16 12.08 10.33
CA GLY A 393 -32.75 12.96 9.32
C GLY A 393 -31.80 13.37 8.19
N ILE A 394 -30.54 12.90 8.19
CA ILE A 394 -29.61 13.15 7.08
C ILE A 394 -29.92 12.15 5.95
N LYS A 395 -30.45 12.65 4.83
CA LYS A 395 -30.78 11.85 3.65
C LYS A 395 -29.57 11.71 2.76
N VAL A 396 -28.83 10.62 2.90
CA VAL A 396 -27.64 10.34 2.09
C VAL A 396 -28.07 9.75 0.74
N LYS A 397 -27.67 10.40 -0.36
CA LYS A 397 -27.79 9.87 -1.72
C LYS A 397 -26.45 9.25 -2.12
N ILE A 398 -26.34 7.93 -2.15
CA ILE A 398 -25.14 7.25 -2.63
C ILE A 398 -25.00 7.45 -4.13
N VAL A 399 -23.81 7.90 -4.56
CA VAL A 399 -23.39 8.07 -5.95
C VAL A 399 -22.29 7.04 -6.24
N PRO A 400 -22.64 5.83 -6.71
CA PRO A 400 -21.65 4.79 -6.98
C PRO A 400 -20.90 5.10 -8.28
N GLY A 401 -19.60 4.81 -8.31
CA GLY A 401 -18.75 5.00 -9.48
C GLY A 401 -17.56 4.04 -9.48
N GLU A 402 -16.88 3.94 -10.62
CA GLU A 402 -15.56 3.30 -10.63
C GLU A 402 -14.59 4.07 -9.73
N GLN A 403 -13.70 3.38 -9.05
CA GLN A 403 -12.78 4.02 -8.11
C GLN A 403 -11.98 5.17 -8.73
N LYS A 404 -11.55 5.03 -9.98
CA LYS A 404 -10.87 6.09 -10.74
C LYS A 404 -11.72 7.35 -10.88
N GLN A 405 -13.02 7.20 -11.11
CA GLN A 405 -13.96 8.34 -11.24
C GLN A 405 -14.14 9.04 -9.90
N VAL A 406 -14.32 8.27 -8.82
CA VAL A 406 -14.43 8.77 -7.45
C VAL A 406 -13.18 9.57 -7.06
N ILE A 407 -11.98 9.04 -7.32
CA ILE A 407 -10.71 9.71 -7.06
C ILE A 407 -10.58 11.00 -7.89
N THR A 408 -10.98 10.98 -9.16
CA THR A 408 -10.93 12.15 -10.05
C THR A 408 -11.82 13.28 -9.53
N LYS A 409 -13.06 12.95 -9.12
CA LYS A 409 -14.00 13.90 -8.50
C LYS A 409 -13.46 14.48 -7.20
N TYR A 410 -12.84 13.64 -6.36
CA TYR A 410 -12.16 14.05 -5.12
C TYR A 410 -11.02 15.03 -5.37
N ARG A 411 -10.12 14.70 -6.30
CA ARG A 411 -8.99 15.56 -6.68
C ARG A 411 -9.43 16.91 -7.26
N ALA A 412 -10.62 16.96 -7.86
CA ALA A 412 -11.22 18.18 -8.40
C ALA A 412 -12.03 18.99 -7.35
N ARG A 413 -12.12 18.54 -6.08
CA ARG A 413 -12.91 19.16 -4.99
C ARG A 413 -14.42 19.29 -5.31
N LEU A 414 -15.00 18.33 -6.06
CA LEU A 414 -16.37 18.35 -6.55
C LEU A 414 -17.34 17.45 -5.78
N HIS A 415 -16.85 16.70 -4.80
CA HIS A 415 -17.69 15.88 -3.91
C HIS A 415 -18.34 16.73 -2.81
N GLN A 416 -19.44 16.23 -2.22
CA GLN A 416 -19.94 16.67 -0.92
C GLN A 416 -19.36 15.79 0.18
N MET A 417 -19.80 14.51 0.25
CA MET A 417 -19.14 13.48 1.04
C MET A 417 -18.51 12.45 0.11
N LEU A 418 -17.45 11.79 0.58
CA LEU A 418 -16.78 10.75 -0.19
C LEU A 418 -16.24 9.67 0.75
N LEU A 419 -16.40 8.39 0.37
CA LEU A 419 -15.82 7.24 1.08
C LEU A 419 -14.59 6.75 0.32
N LEU A 420 -13.43 6.76 1.02
CA LEU A 420 -12.17 6.33 0.44
C LEU A 420 -11.24 5.76 1.52
N TYR A 421 -10.06 5.32 1.13
CA TYR A 421 -8.98 4.91 2.02
C TYR A 421 -7.67 5.62 1.66
N TRP A 422 -6.72 5.57 2.58
CA TRP A 422 -5.38 6.11 2.43
C TRP A 422 -4.35 5.18 3.07
N SER A 423 -3.22 4.97 2.42
CA SER A 423 -2.07 4.24 2.94
C SER A 423 -0.86 5.18 3.03
N PRO A 424 0.01 5.07 4.03
CA PRO A 424 1.22 5.87 4.11
C PRO A 424 2.13 5.65 2.91
N ASP A 425 2.74 6.73 2.43
CA ASP A 425 3.72 6.70 1.33
C ASP A 425 5.11 6.27 1.82
N TYR A 426 5.38 6.44 3.12
CA TYR A 426 6.58 6.00 3.84
C TYR A 426 6.25 5.85 5.34
N MET A 427 7.05 5.06 6.07
CA MET A 427 6.76 4.66 7.47
C MET A 427 7.13 5.73 8.51
N ASP A 428 6.68 6.95 8.29
CA ASP A 428 6.81 8.04 9.24
C ASP A 428 5.44 8.73 9.41
N PRO A 429 5.03 9.12 10.63
CA PRO A 429 3.72 9.76 10.85
C PRO A 429 3.54 11.04 10.04
N HIS A 430 4.64 11.67 9.57
CA HIS A 430 4.54 12.84 8.68
C HIS A 430 3.92 12.49 7.33
N SER A 431 4.05 11.27 6.82
CA SER A 431 3.39 10.83 5.58
C SER A 431 1.88 11.12 5.61
N ASN A 432 1.22 10.71 6.67
CA ASN A 432 -0.21 10.96 6.81
C ASN A 432 -0.50 12.38 7.33
N ALA A 433 0.35 12.94 8.20
CA ALA A 433 0.17 14.33 8.65
C ALA A 433 0.26 15.34 7.50
N ASP A 434 1.17 15.16 6.54
CA ASP A 434 1.24 15.99 5.33
C ASP A 434 -0.04 15.92 4.49
N SER A 435 -0.66 14.74 4.45
CA SER A 435 -1.90 14.52 3.70
C SER A 435 -3.15 15.03 4.41
N PHE A 436 -3.31 14.73 5.71
CA PHE A 436 -4.54 14.97 6.49
C PHE A 436 -4.52 16.26 7.29
N ALA A 437 -3.33 16.68 7.79
CA ALA A 437 -3.15 17.76 8.76
C ALA A 437 -2.37 18.96 8.21
N ARG A 438 -2.07 18.98 6.91
CA ARG A 438 -1.30 20.06 6.28
C ARG A 438 -2.00 20.59 5.04
N ASN A 439 -2.19 21.91 4.98
CA ASN A 439 -2.73 22.61 3.81
C ASN A 439 -2.15 24.04 3.76
N PRO A 440 -0.94 24.23 3.21
CA PRO A 440 -0.24 25.53 3.22
C PRO A 440 -0.87 26.56 2.28
N ASP A 441 -1.61 26.13 1.27
CA ASP A 441 -2.31 26.98 0.30
C ASP A 441 -3.64 26.34 -0.08
N ASN A 442 -4.74 26.90 0.42
CA ASN A 442 -6.10 26.42 0.15
C ASN A 442 -6.71 26.95 -1.16
N SER A 443 -5.95 27.75 -1.95
CA SER A 443 -6.43 28.27 -3.23
C SER A 443 -6.60 27.16 -4.27
N ASP A 444 -7.40 27.41 -5.31
CA ASP A 444 -7.59 26.44 -6.40
C ASP A 444 -6.32 26.31 -7.27
N ASN A 445 -5.36 27.28 -7.19
CA ASN A 445 -4.07 27.26 -7.88
C ASN A 445 -2.94 26.66 -7.05
N ALA A 446 -3.24 26.05 -5.88
CA ALA A 446 -2.25 25.43 -5.02
C ALA A 446 -1.39 24.41 -5.78
N LYS A 447 -0.07 24.45 -5.53
CA LYS A 447 0.89 23.49 -6.14
C LYS A 447 0.77 22.11 -5.49
N SER A 448 0.65 22.08 -4.16
CA SER A 448 0.40 20.85 -3.40
C SER A 448 -1.10 20.70 -3.15
N LYS A 449 -1.63 19.49 -3.33
CA LYS A 449 -3.07 19.20 -3.23
C LYS A 449 -3.32 17.99 -2.30
N PRO A 450 -2.93 18.11 -1.01
CA PRO A 450 -3.13 17.06 -0.01
C PRO A 450 -4.61 16.80 0.24
N LEU A 451 -4.94 15.79 1.03
CA LEU A 451 -6.33 15.45 1.36
C LEU A 451 -7.06 16.61 2.06
N ALA A 452 -6.36 17.35 2.94
CA ALA A 452 -6.90 18.55 3.56
C ALA A 452 -7.32 19.60 2.50
N TRP A 453 -6.48 19.85 1.49
CA TRP A 453 -6.81 20.71 0.35
C TRP A 453 -8.01 20.18 -0.44
N ARG A 454 -8.07 18.86 -0.71
CA ARG A 454 -9.20 18.26 -1.46
C ARG A 454 -10.53 18.48 -0.76
N ASN A 455 -10.53 18.56 0.56
CA ASN A 455 -11.70 18.87 1.38
C ASN A 455 -11.90 20.37 1.63
N ALA A 456 -11.14 21.23 0.96
CA ALA A 456 -11.19 22.69 1.13
C ALA A 456 -11.00 23.15 2.60
N TRP A 457 -10.22 22.39 3.38
CA TRP A 457 -10.02 22.65 4.79
C TRP A 457 -8.85 23.61 5.02
N ASP A 458 -9.18 24.85 5.36
CA ASP A 458 -8.20 25.91 5.64
C ASP A 458 -7.70 25.81 7.09
N ILE A 459 -6.44 25.42 7.27
CA ILE A 459 -5.86 25.02 8.57
C ILE A 459 -4.44 25.57 8.79
N PRO A 460 -4.21 26.89 8.74
CA PRO A 460 -2.87 27.43 8.85
C PRO A 460 -2.18 27.07 10.17
N GLU A 461 -2.90 27.00 11.29
CA GLU A 461 -2.29 26.70 12.59
C GLU A 461 -1.97 25.20 12.73
N ILE A 462 -2.82 24.31 12.22
CA ILE A 462 -2.54 22.87 12.20
C ILE A 462 -1.38 22.60 11.24
N THR A 463 -1.33 23.26 10.09
CA THR A 463 -0.22 23.20 9.13
C THR A 463 1.12 23.56 9.78
N LYS A 464 1.17 24.64 10.56
CA LYS A 464 2.38 25.02 11.31
C LYS A 464 2.82 23.95 12.32
N LYS A 465 1.86 23.33 13.01
CA LYS A 465 2.15 22.22 13.95
C LYS A 465 2.68 20.99 13.21
N ALA A 466 2.11 20.62 12.07
CA ALA A 466 2.60 19.53 11.23
C ALA A 466 4.03 19.78 10.73
N ASP A 467 4.29 20.99 10.23
CA ASP A 467 5.63 21.43 9.80
C ASP A 467 6.65 21.41 10.97
N ALA A 468 6.24 21.81 12.17
CA ALA A 468 7.09 21.75 13.36
C ALA A 468 7.40 20.31 13.78
N ALA A 469 6.41 19.41 13.74
CA ALA A 469 6.60 17.99 14.07
C ALA A 469 7.57 17.29 13.11
N ALA A 470 7.56 17.65 11.83
CA ALA A 470 8.51 17.12 10.83
C ALA A 470 9.96 17.51 11.12
N ARG A 471 10.18 18.65 11.81
CA ARG A 471 11.51 19.21 12.14
C ARG A 471 12.00 18.83 13.53
N GLU A 472 11.11 18.35 14.42
CA GLU A 472 11.48 17.98 15.79
C GLU A 472 12.44 16.78 15.79
N ARG A 473 13.61 16.96 16.46
CA ARG A 473 14.70 15.96 16.53
C ARG A 473 14.64 15.06 17.74
N ASP A 474 14.00 15.51 18.83
CA ASP A 474 13.76 14.69 20.02
C ASP A 474 12.62 13.70 19.72
N PRO A 475 12.86 12.38 19.80
CA PRO A 475 11.84 11.40 19.42
C PRO A 475 10.60 11.43 20.32
N GLU A 476 10.75 11.63 21.63
CA GLU A 476 9.60 11.66 22.55
C GLU A 476 8.75 12.90 22.33
N LYS A 477 9.38 14.06 22.21
CA LYS A 477 8.67 15.29 21.87
C LYS A 477 8.00 15.25 20.50
N ARG A 478 8.68 14.66 19.51
CA ARG A 478 8.11 14.43 18.19
C ARG A 478 6.89 13.53 18.24
N LYS A 479 6.94 12.46 19.05
CA LYS A 479 5.81 11.57 19.30
C LYS A 479 4.62 12.33 19.88
N GLU A 480 4.82 13.14 20.94
CA GLU A 480 3.77 13.96 21.53
C GLU A 480 3.13 14.91 20.50
N MET A 481 3.92 15.54 19.64
CA MET A 481 3.42 16.44 18.61
C MET A 481 2.52 15.73 17.59
N TYR A 482 2.86 14.51 17.16
CA TYR A 482 1.99 13.74 16.27
C TYR A 482 0.75 13.17 16.95
N LEU A 483 0.82 12.83 18.23
CA LEU A 483 -0.36 12.46 19.01
C LEU A 483 -1.33 13.65 19.14
N ASP A 484 -0.82 14.87 19.42
CA ASP A 484 -1.63 16.09 19.47
C ASP A 484 -2.33 16.38 18.14
N LEU A 485 -1.61 16.27 17.00
CA LEU A 485 -2.21 16.43 15.67
C LEU A 485 -3.35 15.41 15.43
N GLN A 486 -3.18 14.17 15.81
CA GLN A 486 -4.20 13.14 15.67
C GLN A 486 -5.45 13.45 16.51
N LEU A 487 -5.26 13.86 17.77
CA LEU A 487 -6.36 14.28 18.64
C LEU A 487 -7.12 15.49 18.07
N MET A 488 -6.40 16.51 17.56
CA MET A 488 -7.03 17.68 16.93
C MET A 488 -7.92 17.30 15.75
N LEU A 489 -7.45 16.41 14.85
CA LEU A 489 -8.21 15.96 13.70
C LEU A 489 -9.37 15.05 14.09
N GLN A 490 -9.19 14.22 15.11
CA GLN A 490 -10.23 13.36 15.65
C GLN A 490 -11.37 14.22 16.23
N GLU A 491 -11.07 15.36 16.85
CA GLU A 491 -12.05 16.25 17.43
C GLU A 491 -12.80 17.08 16.36
N ASP A 492 -12.10 17.70 15.40
CA ASP A 492 -12.70 18.67 14.46
C ASP A 492 -12.31 18.52 12.98
N GLY A 493 -11.54 17.55 12.57
CA GLY A 493 -11.15 17.38 11.17
C GLY A 493 -12.33 17.06 10.23
N PRO A 494 -12.19 17.31 8.90
CA PRO A 494 -13.19 16.95 7.90
C PRO A 494 -13.15 15.47 7.51
N PHE A 495 -12.46 14.65 8.29
CA PHE A 495 -12.31 13.21 8.07
C PHE A 495 -12.99 12.44 9.20
N VAL A 496 -13.89 11.54 8.84
CA VAL A 496 -14.42 10.54 9.77
C VAL A 496 -13.66 9.26 9.51
N ILE A 497 -12.54 9.09 10.21
CA ILE A 497 -11.76 7.86 10.13
C ILE A 497 -12.52 6.74 10.83
N MET A 498 -12.64 5.58 10.18
CA MET A 498 -13.53 4.51 10.64
C MET A 498 -12.80 3.21 10.95
N PHE A 499 -11.90 2.81 10.06
CA PHE A 499 -11.32 1.47 10.10
C PHE A 499 -9.86 1.49 9.63
N GLN A 500 -9.12 0.51 10.15
CA GLN A 500 -7.86 0.05 9.57
C GLN A 500 -8.07 -1.36 9.00
N SER A 501 -7.55 -1.63 7.80
CA SER A 501 -7.76 -2.91 7.15
C SER A 501 -6.84 -4.02 7.68
N THR A 502 -7.27 -5.26 7.48
CA THR A 502 -6.50 -6.48 7.69
C THR A 502 -6.62 -7.32 6.43
N GLU A 503 -5.51 -7.57 5.76
CA GLU A 503 -5.51 -8.45 4.60
C GLU A 503 -5.65 -9.90 5.05
N GLN A 504 -6.63 -10.61 4.47
CA GLN A 504 -6.80 -12.04 4.69
C GLN A 504 -6.09 -12.81 3.57
N VAL A 505 -5.21 -13.69 3.96
CA VAL A 505 -4.46 -14.57 3.06
C VAL A 505 -4.84 -16.02 3.36
N ALA A 506 -5.24 -16.74 2.33
CA ALA A 506 -5.44 -18.18 2.43
C ALA A 506 -4.33 -18.92 1.68
N ARG A 507 -3.76 -19.95 2.30
CA ARG A 507 -2.64 -20.72 1.77
C ARG A 507 -2.70 -22.20 2.16
N HIS A 508 -2.01 -23.05 1.44
CA HIS A 508 -1.75 -24.42 1.87
C HIS A 508 -0.82 -24.45 3.09
N LYS A 509 -0.99 -25.46 3.97
CA LYS A 509 -0.21 -25.63 5.19
C LYS A 509 1.29 -25.84 4.97
N ASN A 510 1.67 -26.44 3.84
CA ASN A 510 3.06 -26.67 3.45
C ASN A 510 3.76 -25.38 2.97
N VAL A 511 3.06 -24.28 2.80
CA VAL A 511 3.63 -22.95 2.52
C VAL A 511 3.85 -22.25 3.83
N GLU A 512 5.09 -22.12 4.26
CA GLU A 512 5.48 -21.49 5.52
C GLU A 512 6.21 -20.18 5.29
N GLY A 513 6.25 -19.30 6.30
CA GLY A 513 7.04 -18.07 6.29
C GLY A 513 6.53 -16.97 5.36
N PHE A 514 5.31 -17.07 4.82
CA PHE A 514 4.70 -15.95 4.11
C PHE A 514 4.27 -14.87 5.11
N VAL A 515 4.74 -13.66 4.89
CA VAL A 515 4.35 -12.48 5.68
C VAL A 515 3.96 -11.36 4.72
N SER A 516 2.78 -10.79 4.94
CA SER A 516 2.35 -9.57 4.29
C SER A 516 2.46 -8.41 5.27
N GLY A 517 3.49 -7.61 5.15
CA GLY A 517 3.70 -6.46 6.02
C GLY A 517 2.62 -5.38 5.87
N PRO A 518 2.70 -4.30 6.65
CA PRO A 518 1.65 -3.29 6.72
C PRO A 518 1.43 -2.52 5.43
N THR A 519 2.48 -2.37 4.62
CA THR A 519 2.38 -1.82 3.25
C THR A 519 2.62 -2.90 2.22
N TYR A 520 2.14 -2.67 1.00
CA TYR A 520 2.28 -3.65 -0.08
C TYR A 520 3.73 -3.82 -0.55
N ASP A 521 4.58 -2.86 -0.26
CA ASP A 521 6.02 -2.91 -0.52
C ASP A 521 6.83 -3.52 0.65
N THR A 522 6.18 -4.12 1.64
CA THR A 522 6.77 -4.93 2.71
C THR A 522 6.32 -6.40 2.65
N VAL A 523 6.10 -6.93 1.45
CA VAL A 523 5.80 -8.35 1.20
C VAL A 523 7.05 -9.02 0.64
N TYR A 524 7.65 -9.94 1.42
CA TYR A 524 8.94 -10.55 1.07
C TYR A 524 8.83 -12.06 0.85
N TYR A 525 8.88 -12.49 -0.41
CA TYR A 525 8.86 -13.91 -0.79
C TYR A 525 10.13 -14.68 -0.40
N ARG A 526 11.25 -14.00 -0.07
CA ARG A 526 12.46 -14.63 0.40
C ARG A 526 12.29 -15.47 1.66
N LEU A 527 11.28 -15.14 2.47
CA LEU A 527 10.95 -15.82 3.72
C LEU A 527 10.16 -17.11 3.50
N VAL A 528 9.58 -17.30 2.32
CA VAL A 528 8.69 -18.43 2.02
C VAL A 528 9.48 -19.72 1.83
N LYS A 529 8.96 -20.79 2.44
CA LYS A 529 9.37 -22.19 2.26
C LYS A 529 8.17 -23.02 1.86
N LYS A 530 8.44 -24.07 1.06
CA LYS A 530 7.41 -24.98 0.57
C LYS A 530 7.87 -26.45 0.56
#